data_872023a14b788d6e6d9bb692328e038c
#
_entry.id   872023a14b788d6e6d9bb692328e038c
#
_cell.length_a   1.000
_cell.length_b   1.000
_cell.length_c   1.000
_cell.angle_alpha   90.00
_cell.angle_beta   90.00
_cell.angle_gamma   90.00
#
_symmetry.space_group_name_H-M   'P 1'
#
loop_
_entity.id
_entity.type
_entity.pdbx_description
1 polymer ?
#
loop_
_entity_poly.entity_id
_entity_poly.type
_entity_poly.pdbx_seq_one_letter_code
_entity_poly.pdbx_strand_id
1 'polypeptide(L)'
;MKSKLSTLMFAAVMLLAGVTASADAFDDTVQIFMNAGESSAFFGPSYGYAVFPNVGKGGLGVGAAHGSGRAYIHGKHVGDVKMNQLSIGLQAGGQAFSQIIFFQDKRAFDEFASGTFEFDATVQAVAITASATASAGTAGAAAGAAGGKKDAATTGNWHKGMAVFTVAKGGLMYQAAVGGQKFSYKAL
;
A
#
# COMPACT_ATOMS: atom_id res chain seq x y z
N MET A 1 -24.14 -30.69 32.47
CA MET A 1 -23.57 -30.95 31.14
C MET A 1 -24.01 -29.97 30.02
N LYS A 2 -24.79 -28.93 30.31
CA LYS A 2 -25.32 -27.99 29.28
C LYS A 2 -24.45 -26.72 29.08
N SER A 3 -23.47 -26.45 29.94
CA SER A 3 -22.66 -25.20 29.86
C SER A 3 -21.42 -25.30 28.96
N LYS A 4 -20.88 -26.51 28.71
CA LYS A 4 -19.66 -26.70 27.91
C LYS A 4 -19.89 -26.64 26.39
N LEU A 5 -21.11 -26.89 25.95
CA LEU A 5 -21.45 -26.85 24.52
C LEU A 5 -21.64 -25.42 24.01
N SER A 6 -22.10 -24.51 24.89
CA SER A 6 -22.31 -23.10 24.56
C SER A 6 -20.99 -22.34 24.39
N THR A 7 -19.96 -22.71 25.13
CA THR A 7 -18.64 -22.04 25.10
C THR A 7 -17.84 -22.44 23.84
N LEU A 8 -18.01 -23.67 23.35
CA LEU A 8 -17.36 -24.12 22.11
C LEU A 8 -17.96 -23.47 20.87
N MET A 9 -19.26 -23.19 20.89
CA MET A 9 -19.93 -22.56 19.75
C MET A 9 -19.60 -21.07 19.63
N PHE A 10 -19.31 -20.40 20.75
CA PHE A 10 -18.91 -18.99 20.75
C PHE A 10 -17.44 -18.80 20.28
N ALA A 11 -16.56 -19.77 20.59
CA ALA A 11 -15.17 -19.73 20.13
C ALA A 11 -15.04 -19.99 18.61
N ALA A 12 -15.92 -20.83 18.04
CA ALA A 12 -15.92 -21.12 16.60
C ALA A 12 -16.40 -19.92 15.75
N VAL A 13 -17.33 -19.14 16.28
CA VAL A 13 -17.84 -17.92 15.58
C VAL A 13 -16.79 -16.80 15.58
N MET A 14 -15.95 -16.69 16.62
CA MET A 14 -14.87 -15.69 16.63
C MET A 14 -13.71 -15.99 15.67
N LEU A 15 -13.49 -17.26 15.30
CA LEU A 15 -12.44 -17.60 14.32
C LEU A 15 -12.82 -17.28 12.87
N LEU A 16 -14.12 -17.23 12.55
CA LEU A 16 -14.55 -16.87 11.19
C LEU A 16 -14.56 -15.36 10.94
N ALA A 17 -14.70 -14.55 11.98
CA ALA A 17 -14.69 -13.09 11.84
C ALA A 17 -13.31 -12.51 11.49
N GLY A 18 -12.22 -13.23 11.83
CA GLY A 18 -10.86 -12.78 11.55
C GLY A 18 -10.41 -12.91 10.09
N VAL A 19 -11.05 -13.77 9.31
CA VAL A 19 -10.65 -14.01 7.91
C VAL A 19 -11.34 -13.02 6.94
N THR A 20 -12.56 -12.60 7.25
CA THR A 20 -13.29 -11.63 6.43
C THR A 20 -12.73 -10.22 6.56
N ALA A 21 -12.31 -9.80 7.77
CA ALA A 21 -11.74 -8.47 8.00
C ALA A 21 -10.43 -8.23 7.21
N SER A 22 -9.70 -9.27 6.88
CA SER A 22 -8.44 -9.15 6.13
C SER A 22 -8.65 -9.02 4.62
N ALA A 23 -9.70 -9.65 4.08
CA ALA A 23 -10.08 -9.51 2.67
C ALA A 23 -10.65 -8.12 2.40
N ASP A 24 -11.51 -7.63 3.27
CA ASP A 24 -12.14 -6.31 3.19
C ASP A 24 -11.09 -5.18 3.16
N ALA A 25 -10.02 -5.26 3.94
CA ALA A 25 -8.99 -4.22 3.98
C ALA A 25 -8.22 -4.07 2.65
N PHE A 26 -8.05 -5.15 1.88
CA PHE A 26 -7.44 -5.08 0.54
C PHE A 26 -8.40 -4.47 -0.47
N ASP A 27 -9.66 -4.91 -0.47
CA ASP A 27 -10.69 -4.42 -1.36
C ASP A 27 -11.00 -2.95 -1.08
N ASP A 28 -11.14 -2.54 0.18
CA ASP A 28 -11.30 -1.16 0.59
C ASP A 28 -10.14 -0.28 0.11
N THR A 29 -8.90 -0.79 0.22
CA THR A 29 -7.72 -0.04 -0.22
C THR A 29 -7.68 0.10 -1.74
N VAL A 30 -8.03 -0.95 -2.49
CA VAL A 30 -8.16 -0.88 -3.95
C VAL A 30 -9.21 0.17 -4.34
N GLN A 31 -10.37 0.19 -3.66
CA GLN A 31 -11.42 1.19 -3.92
C GLN A 31 -10.93 2.63 -3.66
N ILE A 32 -10.15 2.86 -2.60
CA ILE A 32 -9.54 4.18 -2.34
C ILE A 32 -8.71 4.64 -3.56
N PHE A 33 -7.85 3.77 -4.09
CA PHE A 33 -7.02 4.10 -5.25
C PHE A 33 -7.80 4.18 -6.56
N MET A 34 -8.88 3.41 -6.72
CA MET A 34 -9.78 3.49 -7.88
C MET A 34 -10.56 4.81 -7.92
N ASN A 35 -10.91 5.36 -6.75
CA ASN A 35 -11.66 6.62 -6.62
C ASN A 35 -10.75 7.86 -6.59
N ALA A 36 -9.43 7.69 -6.47
CA ALA A 36 -8.48 8.79 -6.51
C ALA A 36 -8.10 9.11 -7.96
N GLY A 37 -8.27 10.37 -8.37
CA GLY A 37 -8.09 10.80 -9.78
C GLY A 37 -6.71 10.48 -10.34
N GLU A 38 -5.66 10.58 -9.51
CA GLU A 38 -4.29 10.35 -9.94
C GLU A 38 -3.99 8.87 -10.22
N SER A 39 -4.54 7.95 -9.44
CA SER A 39 -4.28 6.52 -9.58
C SER A 39 -5.34 5.77 -10.38
N SER A 40 -6.56 6.30 -10.48
CA SER A 40 -7.67 5.63 -11.17
C SER A 40 -7.37 5.32 -12.64
N ALA A 41 -6.67 6.22 -13.33
CA ALA A 41 -6.30 6.07 -14.73
C ALA A 41 -5.33 4.89 -14.99
N PHE A 42 -4.66 4.38 -13.96
CA PHE A 42 -3.69 3.29 -14.09
C PHE A 42 -4.32 1.90 -14.03
N PHE A 43 -5.54 1.76 -13.51
CA PHE A 43 -6.19 0.45 -13.42
C PHE A 43 -6.52 -0.16 -14.78
N GLY A 44 -6.93 0.66 -15.75
CA GLY A 44 -7.30 0.20 -17.09
C GLY A 44 -6.11 -0.32 -17.90
N PRO A 45 -5.04 0.46 -18.07
CA PRO A 45 -3.90 0.09 -18.92
C PRO A 45 -2.89 -0.85 -18.27
N SER A 46 -2.99 -1.08 -16.95
CA SER A 46 -2.02 -1.92 -16.22
C SER A 46 -2.25 -3.41 -16.49
N TYR A 47 -1.16 -4.15 -16.61
CA TYR A 47 -1.17 -5.61 -16.61
C TYR A 47 -1.63 -6.18 -15.26
N GLY A 48 -1.25 -5.51 -14.16
CA GLY A 48 -1.64 -5.87 -12.82
C GLY A 48 -1.17 -4.84 -11.79
N TYR A 49 -1.38 -5.14 -10.53
CA TYR A 49 -0.93 -4.27 -9.43
C TYR A 49 -0.64 -5.07 -8.16
N ALA A 50 0.18 -4.51 -7.28
CA ALA A 50 0.36 -4.97 -5.90
C ALA A 50 -0.17 -3.90 -4.95
N VAL A 51 -1.01 -4.29 -3.98
CA VAL A 51 -1.61 -3.37 -3.01
C VAL A 51 -1.21 -3.75 -1.59
N PHE A 52 -0.86 -2.73 -0.80
CA PHE A 52 -0.45 -2.82 0.60
C PHE A 52 -1.40 -1.94 1.42
N PRO A 53 -2.39 -2.54 2.11
CA PRO A 53 -3.35 -1.77 2.91
C PRO A 53 -2.70 -0.99 4.04
N ASN A 54 -1.69 -1.59 4.68
CA ASN A 54 -0.99 -0.99 5.79
C ASN A 54 0.51 -1.17 5.66
N VAL A 55 1.21 -0.05 5.53
CA VAL A 55 2.66 0.04 5.62
C VAL A 55 2.98 0.87 6.85
N GLY A 56 3.63 0.27 7.83
CA GLY A 56 4.15 0.98 9.00
C GLY A 56 5.58 1.41 8.75
N LYS A 57 5.91 2.66 9.06
CA LYS A 57 7.25 3.23 9.00
C LYS A 57 7.57 3.88 10.34
N GLY A 58 8.76 3.64 10.88
CA GLY A 58 9.19 4.25 12.12
C GLY A 58 10.71 4.26 12.24
N GLY A 59 11.24 5.14 13.11
CA GLY A 59 12.67 5.21 13.40
C GLY A 59 13.13 6.53 14.01
N LEU A 60 14.38 6.52 14.45
CA LEU A 60 15.15 7.66 14.95
C LEU A 60 16.51 7.63 14.26
N GLY A 61 16.76 8.53 13.32
CA GLY A 61 18.02 8.58 12.54
C GLY A 61 18.15 7.47 11.50
N VAL A 62 17.74 6.25 11.82
CA VAL A 62 17.53 5.13 10.89
C VAL A 62 16.07 4.75 10.94
N GLY A 63 15.41 4.73 9.80
CA GLY A 63 14.01 4.34 9.67
C GLY A 63 13.87 2.97 9.03
N ALA A 64 12.84 2.24 9.45
CA ALA A 64 12.41 1.02 8.80
C ALA A 64 10.93 1.11 8.43
N ALA A 65 10.55 0.56 7.28
CA ALA A 65 9.16 0.36 6.94
C ALA A 65 8.92 -1.11 6.58
N HIS A 66 7.72 -1.57 6.91
CA HIS A 66 7.28 -2.93 6.62
C HIS A 66 5.81 -2.93 6.23
N GLY A 67 5.46 -3.74 5.24
CA GLY A 67 4.08 -3.93 4.81
C GLY A 67 3.85 -5.32 4.21
N SER A 68 2.64 -5.83 4.39
CA SER A 68 2.15 -7.03 3.72
C SER A 68 1.14 -6.63 2.65
N GLY A 69 1.26 -7.21 1.48
CA GLY A 69 0.48 -6.87 0.30
C GLY A 69 0.01 -8.11 -0.46
N ARG A 70 -0.82 -7.88 -1.46
CA ARG A 70 -1.28 -8.87 -2.43
C ARG A 70 -1.05 -8.37 -3.84
N ALA A 71 -0.64 -9.28 -4.72
CA ALA A 71 -0.49 -9.01 -6.14
C ALA A 71 -1.72 -9.51 -6.91
N TYR A 72 -2.17 -8.71 -7.84
CA TYR A 72 -3.34 -8.98 -8.69
C TYR A 72 -2.95 -8.85 -10.16
N ILE A 73 -3.39 -9.80 -10.99
CA ILE A 73 -3.30 -9.74 -12.45
C ILE A 73 -4.72 -9.85 -13.01
N HIS A 74 -5.13 -8.86 -13.80
CA HIS A 74 -6.50 -8.79 -14.34
C HIS A 74 -7.57 -9.02 -13.27
N GLY A 75 -7.39 -8.40 -12.09
CA GLY A 75 -8.32 -8.49 -10.96
C GLY A 75 -8.27 -9.79 -10.15
N LYS A 76 -7.43 -10.75 -10.52
CA LYS A 76 -7.27 -12.03 -9.78
C LYS A 76 -6.07 -11.93 -8.83
N HIS A 77 -6.25 -12.30 -7.57
CA HIS A 77 -5.18 -12.45 -6.60
C HIS A 77 -4.26 -13.62 -7.04
N VAL A 78 -2.99 -13.32 -7.30
CA VAL A 78 -2.02 -14.28 -7.84
C VAL A 78 -0.86 -14.58 -6.90
N GLY A 79 -0.70 -13.81 -5.82
CA GLY A 79 0.36 -14.04 -4.85
C GLY A 79 0.37 -13.03 -3.73
N ASP A 80 1.08 -13.38 -2.66
CA ASP A 80 1.32 -12.53 -1.51
C ASP A 80 2.67 -11.84 -1.62
N VAL A 81 2.74 -10.60 -1.16
CA VAL A 81 3.92 -9.76 -1.22
C VAL A 81 4.28 -9.24 0.16
N LYS A 82 5.56 -9.24 0.49
CA LYS A 82 6.08 -8.51 1.66
C LYS A 82 7.01 -7.41 1.18
N MET A 83 6.89 -6.25 1.79
CA MET A 83 7.74 -5.10 1.53
C MET A 83 8.53 -4.76 2.78
N ASN A 84 9.82 -4.51 2.61
CA ASN A 84 10.72 -3.99 3.62
C ASN A 84 11.49 -2.82 3.04
N GLN A 85 11.67 -1.77 3.83
CA GLN A 85 12.46 -0.60 3.45
C GLN A 85 13.33 -0.19 4.62
N LEU A 86 14.59 0.14 4.32
CA LEU A 86 15.48 0.83 5.24
C LEU A 86 15.73 2.23 4.71
N SER A 87 15.62 3.22 5.56
CA SER A 87 15.90 4.60 5.23
C SER A 87 16.84 5.21 6.26
N ILE A 88 17.81 5.99 5.79
CA ILE A 88 18.71 6.76 6.63
C ILE A 88 18.31 8.22 6.47
N GLY A 89 18.04 8.92 7.58
CA GLY A 89 17.66 10.33 7.55
C GLY A 89 17.25 10.85 8.91
N LEU A 90 17.12 12.16 9.01
CA LEU A 90 16.64 12.84 10.21
C LEU A 90 15.12 12.64 10.39
N GLN A 91 14.71 11.38 10.57
CA GLN A 91 13.31 11.02 10.79
C GLN A 91 13.13 10.65 12.26
N ALA A 92 12.25 11.35 12.93
CA ALA A 92 11.78 11.00 14.27
C ALA A 92 10.27 10.80 14.20
N GLY A 93 9.82 9.62 14.54
CA GLY A 93 8.38 9.32 14.63
C GLY A 93 7.95 8.08 13.88
N GLY A 94 6.64 7.82 13.92
CA GLY A 94 5.97 6.76 13.21
C GLY A 94 4.99 7.30 12.16
N GLN A 95 4.84 6.57 11.09
CA GLN A 95 3.90 6.87 10.01
C GLN A 95 3.21 5.59 9.56
N ALA A 96 1.98 5.73 9.10
CA ALA A 96 1.25 4.66 8.44
C ALA A 96 0.68 5.16 7.11
N PHE A 97 0.76 4.33 6.09
CA PHE A 97 0.22 4.64 4.77
C PHE A 97 -0.24 3.36 4.05
N SER A 98 -1.09 3.55 3.05
CA SER A 98 -1.39 2.52 2.05
C SER A 98 -0.57 2.78 0.80
N GLN A 99 -0.22 1.72 0.08
CA GLN A 99 0.55 1.81 -1.16
C GLN A 99 -0.04 0.90 -2.22
N ILE A 100 -0.04 1.36 -3.47
CA ILE A 100 -0.31 0.54 -4.65
C ILE A 100 0.84 0.71 -5.66
N ILE A 101 1.22 -0.38 -6.29
CA ILE A 101 2.24 -0.44 -7.34
C ILE A 101 1.57 -1.03 -8.57
N PHE A 102 1.46 -0.26 -9.64
CA PHE A 102 0.96 -0.76 -10.92
C PHE A 102 2.10 -1.30 -11.78
N PHE A 103 1.83 -2.35 -12.52
CA PHE A 103 2.73 -2.96 -13.51
C PHE A 103 2.20 -2.67 -14.90
N GLN A 104 3.00 -2.03 -15.73
CA GLN A 104 2.63 -1.65 -17.09
C GLN A 104 2.42 -2.87 -17.98
N ASP A 105 3.30 -3.87 -17.82
CA ASP A 105 3.34 -5.07 -18.63
C ASP A 105 3.78 -6.29 -17.80
N LYS A 106 3.72 -7.46 -18.43
CA LYS A 106 4.14 -8.72 -17.82
C LYS A 106 5.60 -8.69 -17.39
N ARG A 107 6.49 -8.06 -18.16
CA ARG A 107 7.92 -7.95 -17.84
C ARG A 107 8.13 -7.22 -16.53
N ALA A 108 7.45 -6.10 -16.32
CA ALA A 108 7.53 -5.35 -15.06
C ALA A 108 7.02 -6.17 -13.87
N PHE A 109 5.94 -6.95 -14.07
CA PHE A 109 5.47 -7.87 -13.04
C PHE A 109 6.47 -8.99 -12.75
N ASP A 110 7.04 -9.62 -13.77
CA ASP A 110 8.02 -10.72 -13.61
C ASP A 110 9.29 -10.22 -12.89
N GLU A 111 9.76 -9.01 -13.22
CA GLU A 111 10.87 -8.37 -12.54
C GLU A 111 10.58 -8.14 -11.06
N PHE A 112 9.41 -7.59 -10.75
CA PHE A 112 8.94 -7.40 -9.39
C PHE A 112 8.80 -8.74 -8.63
N ALA A 113 8.23 -9.75 -9.26
CA ALA A 113 8.00 -11.08 -8.68
C ALA A 113 9.26 -11.94 -8.54
N SER A 114 10.39 -11.49 -9.09
CA SER A 114 11.69 -12.20 -8.99
C SER A 114 12.19 -12.36 -7.55
N GLY A 115 11.64 -11.57 -6.62
CA GLY A 115 12.02 -11.56 -5.21
C GLY A 115 13.34 -10.84 -4.90
N THR A 116 14.01 -10.32 -5.94
CA THR A 116 15.26 -9.53 -5.82
C THR A 116 15.04 -8.06 -6.18
N PHE A 117 13.80 -7.68 -6.52
CA PHE A 117 13.48 -6.33 -6.95
C PHE A 117 13.60 -5.33 -5.79
N GLU A 118 14.25 -4.22 -6.08
CA GLU A 118 14.39 -3.07 -5.20
C GLU A 118 14.20 -1.78 -6.01
N PHE A 119 13.43 -0.85 -5.47
CA PHE A 119 13.35 0.48 -6.06
C PHE A 119 14.65 1.24 -5.86
N ASP A 120 15.14 1.87 -6.93
CA ASP A 120 16.28 2.79 -6.85
C ASP A 120 15.99 3.90 -5.81
N ALA A 121 17.03 4.39 -5.15
CA ALA A 121 16.91 5.37 -4.06
C ALA A 121 16.21 6.68 -4.47
N THR A 122 16.13 6.97 -5.76
CA THR A 122 15.52 8.19 -6.31
C THR A 122 14.04 8.05 -6.67
N VAL A 123 13.48 6.81 -6.58
CA VAL A 123 12.07 6.60 -6.93
C VAL A 123 11.16 7.17 -5.86
N GLN A 124 10.22 8.00 -6.30
CA GLN A 124 9.20 8.58 -5.46
C GLN A 124 7.82 8.10 -5.89
N ALA A 125 6.95 7.85 -4.92
CA ALA A 125 5.53 7.59 -5.17
C ALA A 125 4.78 8.91 -5.34
N VAL A 126 3.68 8.86 -6.06
CA VAL A 126 2.69 9.94 -6.05
C VAL A 126 1.90 9.86 -4.75
N ALA A 127 1.99 10.90 -3.93
CA ALA A 127 1.19 11.01 -2.72
C ALA A 127 -0.22 11.53 -3.08
N ILE A 128 -1.23 10.70 -2.85
CA ILE A 128 -2.63 11.08 -3.00
C ILE A 128 -3.05 11.85 -1.75
N THR A 129 -3.58 13.05 -1.92
CA THR A 129 -4.02 13.90 -0.83
C THR A 129 -5.39 13.47 -0.29
N ALA A 130 -5.64 13.70 1.00
CA ALA A 130 -6.88 13.32 1.67
C ALA A 130 -8.15 13.95 1.04
N SER A 131 -8.02 15.03 0.28
CA SER A 131 -9.13 15.64 -0.45
C SER A 131 -9.67 14.76 -1.57
N ALA A 132 -8.82 13.91 -2.17
CA ALA A 132 -9.24 12.94 -3.19
C ALA A 132 -9.96 11.73 -2.58
N THR A 133 -9.76 11.45 -1.29
CA THR A 133 -10.36 10.32 -0.57
C THR A 133 -11.63 10.71 0.20
N ALA A 134 -11.94 11.99 0.35
CA ALA A 134 -13.09 12.49 1.12
C ALA A 134 -14.46 12.13 0.53
N SER A 135 -14.53 11.60 -0.68
CA SER A 135 -15.75 11.07 -1.28
C SER A 135 -16.05 9.61 -0.94
N ALA A 136 -15.14 8.93 -0.23
CA ALA A 136 -15.23 7.50 0.06
C ALA A 136 -15.23 7.20 1.57
N GLY A 137 -16.13 7.85 2.34
CA GLY A 137 -16.43 7.39 3.70
C GLY A 137 -15.72 8.17 4.82
N THR A 138 -16.54 8.54 5.79
CA THR A 138 -16.22 9.19 7.05
C THR A 138 -15.25 8.39 7.92
N ALA A 139 -13.96 8.61 7.77
CA ALA A 139 -12.96 8.21 8.76
C ALA A 139 -11.79 9.20 8.77
N GLY A 140 -11.85 10.14 9.73
CA GLY A 140 -10.69 10.83 10.28
C GLY A 140 -9.96 11.78 9.34
N ALA A 141 -10.42 13.02 9.29
CA ALA A 141 -9.68 14.13 8.72
C ALA A 141 -8.36 14.33 9.49
N ALA A 142 -7.24 14.00 8.88
CA ALA A 142 -5.96 14.59 9.22
C ALA A 142 -5.56 15.51 8.06
N ALA A 143 -6.01 16.76 8.13
CA ALA A 143 -5.57 17.82 7.25
C ALA A 143 -4.11 18.15 7.57
N GLY A 144 -3.18 17.53 6.89
CA GLY A 144 -1.79 17.95 6.82
C GLY A 144 -1.63 18.84 5.60
N ALA A 145 -1.64 20.16 5.78
CA ALA A 145 -1.28 21.10 4.75
C ALA A 145 0.19 20.90 4.40
N ALA A 146 0.47 20.18 3.34
CA ALA A 146 1.78 20.18 2.71
C ALA A 146 1.91 21.42 1.82
N GLY A 147 2.19 22.56 2.43
CA GLY A 147 2.72 23.71 1.74
C GLY A 147 4.20 23.44 1.42
N GLY A 148 4.51 22.92 0.28
CA GLY A 148 5.86 22.70 -0.22
C GLY A 148 5.89 22.83 -1.72
N LYS A 149 6.46 23.96 -2.16
CA LYS A 149 6.96 24.33 -3.48
C LYS A 149 6.80 23.27 -4.57
N LYS A 150 6.17 23.77 -5.65
CA LYS A 150 6.21 23.31 -7.01
C LYS A 150 7.54 22.67 -7.39
N ASP A 151 7.68 21.38 -7.21
CA ASP A 151 8.64 20.59 -7.94
C ASP A 151 7.84 19.57 -8.74
N ALA A 152 7.93 19.77 -10.05
CA ALA A 152 7.50 18.93 -11.15
C ALA A 152 6.29 18.06 -10.80
N ALA A 153 5.14 18.42 -11.34
CA ALA A 153 3.97 17.57 -11.39
C ALA A 153 4.40 16.11 -11.55
N THR A 154 4.38 15.38 -10.46
CA THR A 154 4.50 13.94 -10.50
C THR A 154 3.14 13.41 -10.94
N THR A 155 2.76 13.77 -12.16
CA THR A 155 1.79 13.00 -12.92
C THR A 155 2.36 11.61 -12.94
N GLY A 156 1.63 10.63 -12.40
CA GLY A 156 2.05 9.26 -12.29
C GLY A 156 2.73 8.78 -13.57
N ASN A 157 4.04 8.75 -13.55
CA ASN A 157 4.83 8.31 -14.69
C ASN A 157 5.31 6.89 -14.43
N TRP A 158 5.29 6.08 -15.47
CA TRP A 158 5.90 4.77 -15.46
C TRP A 158 7.42 4.90 -15.28
N HIS A 159 7.94 4.34 -14.20
CA HIS A 159 9.38 4.19 -13.97
C HIS A 159 9.74 2.72 -14.08
N LYS A 160 10.51 2.34 -15.09
CA LYS A 160 10.84 0.93 -15.40
C LYS A 160 9.59 0.03 -15.54
N GLY A 161 8.50 0.58 -16.04
CA GLY A 161 7.24 -0.14 -16.19
C GLY A 161 6.41 -0.25 -14.89
N MET A 162 6.74 0.50 -13.85
CA MET A 162 5.99 0.55 -12.59
C MET A 162 5.58 1.97 -12.25
N ALA A 163 4.39 2.13 -11.68
CA ALA A 163 3.91 3.41 -11.14
C ALA A 163 3.45 3.18 -9.69
N VAL A 164 3.87 4.06 -8.77
CA VAL A 164 3.64 3.89 -7.34
C VAL A 164 2.83 5.05 -6.80
N PHE A 165 1.77 4.72 -6.06
CA PHE A 165 0.92 5.69 -5.38
C PHE A 165 0.80 5.35 -3.90
N THR A 166 0.69 6.36 -3.06
CA THR A 166 0.52 6.21 -1.61
C THR A 166 -0.57 7.12 -1.07
N VAL A 167 -1.27 6.64 -0.04
CA VAL A 167 -2.24 7.41 0.74
C VAL A 167 -1.83 7.38 2.21
N ALA A 168 -1.61 8.54 2.81
CA ALA A 168 -1.29 8.64 4.22
C ALA A 168 -2.49 8.22 5.07
N LYS A 169 -2.27 7.38 6.09
CA LYS A 169 -3.27 6.95 7.07
C LYS A 169 -3.12 7.65 8.42
N GLY A 170 -1.95 8.22 8.68
CA GLY A 170 -1.65 8.93 9.91
C GLY A 170 -0.18 9.26 10.02
N GLY A 171 0.16 10.21 10.89
CA GLY A 171 1.50 10.76 11.04
C GLY A 171 1.79 11.91 10.07
N LEU A 172 2.96 12.52 10.22
CA LEU A 172 3.43 13.56 9.31
C LEU A 172 4.21 12.90 8.18
N MET A 173 3.62 12.83 7.00
CA MET A 173 4.27 12.27 5.82
C MET A 173 4.83 13.41 4.98
N TYR A 174 6.12 13.68 5.12
CA TYR A 174 6.81 14.74 4.38
C TYR A 174 7.26 14.30 2.98
N GLN A 175 7.46 12.98 2.77
CA GLN A 175 7.91 12.45 1.49
C GLN A 175 7.35 11.06 1.25
N ALA A 176 6.78 10.85 0.08
CA ALA A 176 6.38 9.53 -0.42
C ALA A 176 7.59 8.80 -1.05
N ALA A 177 8.74 8.80 -0.37
CA ALA A 177 9.93 8.15 -0.84
C ALA A 177 9.78 6.64 -0.71
N VAL A 178 9.81 5.94 -1.84
CA VAL A 178 9.76 4.47 -1.94
C VAL A 178 11.11 3.87 -2.34
N GLY A 179 12.11 4.70 -2.57
CA GLY A 179 13.47 4.25 -2.84
C GLY A 179 14.00 3.36 -1.71
N GLY A 180 14.68 2.28 -2.08
CA GLY A 180 15.19 1.27 -1.16
C GLY A 180 14.14 0.28 -0.64
N GLN A 181 12.92 0.28 -1.19
CA GLN A 181 11.94 -0.76 -0.91
C GLN A 181 12.33 -2.06 -1.61
N LYS A 182 12.44 -3.12 -0.83
CA LYS A 182 12.67 -4.49 -1.28
C LYS A 182 11.41 -5.31 -1.13
N PHE A 183 11.14 -6.14 -2.12
CA PHE A 183 9.94 -6.96 -2.16
C PHE A 183 10.29 -8.43 -2.21
N SER A 184 9.50 -9.24 -1.51
CA SER A 184 9.48 -10.68 -1.66
C SER A 184 8.09 -11.12 -2.08
N TYR A 185 8.02 -11.91 -3.15
CA TYR A 185 6.80 -12.42 -3.74
C TYR A 185 6.67 -13.92 -3.51
N LYS A 186 5.46 -14.37 -3.18
CA LYS A 186 5.11 -15.77 -3.08
C LYS A 186 3.83 -16.00 -3.88
N ALA A 187 3.93 -16.78 -4.96
CA ALA A 187 2.77 -17.19 -5.74
C ALA A 187 1.80 -18.04 -4.90
N LEU A 188 0.50 -17.97 -5.22
CA LEU A 188 -0.54 -18.83 -4.65
C LEU A 188 -0.40 -20.26 -5.13
#